data_089f2a550afd42e3d4f759cd2e1bbbf8
#
_entry.id   089f2a550afd42e3d4f759cd2e1bbbf8
#
_cell.length_a   1.000
_cell.length_b   1.000
_cell.length_c   1.000
_cell.angle_alpha   90.00
_cell.angle_beta   90.00
_cell.angle_gamma   90.00
#
_symmetry.space_group_name_H-M   'P 1'
#
loop_
_entity.id
_entity.type
_entity.pdbx_description
1 polymer ?
#
loop_
_entity_poly.entity_id
_entity_poly.type
_entity_poly.pdbx_seq_one_letter_code
_entity_poly.pdbx_strand_id
1 'polypeptide(L)'
;MISGFIIKAGVEMLLEALSSITGERPDSELSEKLREAVCSYEEVRGAYDLVMHNYGPTNIIASVHVEVDDDMTAREIHRLTRQISSDIYQQFGIILTVGIYASGTGSDKSAAMRAQLSKLLREYPAVLQMHGFFVDEEKKRVMFDLIFDFSADAKAVCEEIHEKLKALWPEYQIDVVLDTDFSD
;
A
#
# COMPACT_ATOMS: atom_id res chain seq x y z
N MET A 1 -20.26 -36.84 -27.31
CA MET A 1 -18.92 -36.35 -26.90
C MET A 1 -18.71 -34.86 -27.22
N ILE A 2 -19.07 -34.36 -28.40
CA ILE A 2 -18.92 -32.93 -28.81
C ILE A 2 -19.68 -31.99 -27.87
N SER A 3 -20.91 -32.31 -27.46
CA SER A 3 -21.72 -31.51 -26.56
C SER A 3 -21.09 -31.31 -25.17
N GLY A 4 -20.36 -32.31 -24.66
CA GLY A 4 -19.61 -32.17 -23.39
C GLY A 4 -18.45 -31.16 -23.48
N PHE A 5 -17.78 -31.13 -24.62
CA PHE A 5 -16.74 -30.13 -24.89
C PHE A 5 -17.28 -28.70 -24.97
N ILE A 6 -18.42 -28.54 -25.64
CA ILE A 6 -19.07 -27.21 -25.79
C ILE A 6 -19.55 -26.70 -24.42
N ILE A 7 -20.16 -27.59 -23.61
CA ILE A 7 -20.59 -27.18 -22.24
C ILE A 7 -19.41 -26.80 -21.38
N LYS A 8 -18.31 -27.58 -21.40
CA LYS A 8 -17.09 -27.29 -20.65
C LYS A 8 -16.52 -25.92 -21.06
N ALA A 9 -16.32 -25.69 -22.35
CA ALA A 9 -15.85 -24.43 -22.88
C ALA A 9 -16.73 -23.22 -22.49
N GLY A 10 -18.05 -23.41 -22.52
CA GLY A 10 -19.00 -22.37 -22.10
C GLY A 10 -18.92 -22.05 -20.60
N VAL A 11 -18.73 -23.06 -19.74
CA VAL A 11 -18.54 -22.87 -18.31
C VAL A 11 -17.19 -22.18 -18.02
N GLU A 12 -16.12 -22.59 -18.71
CA GLU A 12 -14.81 -21.95 -18.57
C GLU A 12 -14.86 -20.47 -18.96
N MET A 13 -15.48 -20.12 -20.10
CA MET A 13 -15.68 -18.72 -20.50
C MET A 13 -16.52 -17.91 -19.48
N LEU A 14 -17.55 -18.52 -18.88
CA LEU A 14 -18.36 -17.84 -17.86
C LEU A 14 -17.57 -17.61 -16.59
N LEU A 15 -16.77 -18.58 -16.15
CA LEU A 15 -15.90 -18.43 -14.97
C LEU A 15 -14.83 -17.37 -15.20
N GLU A 16 -14.21 -17.35 -16.38
CA GLU A 16 -13.22 -16.34 -16.77
C GLU A 16 -13.83 -14.92 -16.80
N ALA A 17 -15.03 -14.77 -17.37
CA ALA A 17 -15.75 -13.51 -17.38
C ALA A 17 -16.16 -13.06 -15.98
N LEU A 18 -16.59 -13.96 -15.11
CA LEU A 18 -16.91 -13.68 -13.72
C LEU A 18 -15.67 -13.28 -12.93
N SER A 19 -14.55 -14.00 -13.08
CA SER A 19 -13.26 -13.67 -12.47
C SER A 19 -12.82 -12.26 -12.84
N SER A 20 -12.87 -11.93 -14.12
CA SER A 20 -12.54 -10.58 -14.63
C SER A 20 -13.44 -9.47 -14.05
N ILE A 21 -14.71 -9.75 -13.77
CA ILE A 21 -15.65 -8.78 -13.18
C ILE A 21 -15.47 -8.66 -11.66
N THR A 22 -15.17 -9.77 -10.98
CA THR A 22 -15.01 -9.80 -9.51
C THR A 22 -13.65 -9.30 -9.03
N GLY A 23 -12.73 -9.03 -9.94
CA GLY A 23 -11.35 -8.62 -9.68
C GLY A 23 -10.42 -9.83 -9.67
N GLU A 24 -9.78 -10.09 -10.79
CA GLU A 24 -8.63 -10.97 -10.79
C GLU A 24 -7.53 -10.31 -9.98
N ARG A 25 -6.79 -11.11 -9.20
CA ARG A 25 -5.53 -10.65 -8.65
C ARG A 25 -4.67 -10.14 -9.82
N PRO A 26 -4.07 -8.95 -9.69
CA PRO A 26 -3.15 -8.48 -10.71
C PRO A 26 -2.06 -9.53 -10.95
N ASP A 27 -1.55 -9.58 -12.16
CA ASP A 27 -0.37 -10.37 -12.46
C ASP A 27 0.76 -9.94 -11.50
N SER A 28 1.20 -10.83 -10.64
CA SER A 28 2.22 -10.56 -9.62
C SER A 28 3.51 -10.01 -10.25
N GLU A 29 3.86 -10.49 -11.46
CA GLU A 29 5.02 -9.99 -12.21
C GLU A 29 4.83 -8.52 -12.65
N LEU A 30 3.62 -8.15 -13.06
CA LEU A 30 3.30 -6.77 -13.43
C LEU A 30 3.29 -5.86 -12.19
N SER A 31 2.75 -6.34 -11.07
CA SER A 31 2.74 -5.61 -9.80
C SER A 31 4.16 -5.31 -9.31
N GLU A 32 5.06 -6.29 -9.34
CA GLU A 32 6.45 -6.11 -8.97
C GLU A 32 7.17 -5.11 -9.88
N LYS A 33 7.04 -5.26 -11.21
CA LYS A 33 7.64 -4.33 -12.18
C LYS A 33 7.15 -2.90 -12.00
N LEU A 34 5.86 -2.72 -11.70
CA LEU A 34 5.30 -1.41 -11.45
C LEU A 34 5.85 -0.80 -10.16
N ARG A 35 5.93 -1.59 -9.09
CA ARG A 35 6.51 -1.17 -7.81
C ARG A 35 7.99 -0.81 -7.95
N GLU A 36 8.78 -1.64 -8.64
CA GLU A 36 10.19 -1.35 -8.92
C GLU A 36 10.35 -0.05 -9.72
N ALA A 37 9.54 0.16 -10.76
CA ALA A 37 9.59 1.38 -11.55
C ALA A 37 9.27 2.62 -10.72
N VAL A 38 8.26 2.55 -9.84
CA VAL A 38 7.90 3.64 -8.92
C VAL A 38 8.98 3.88 -7.88
N CYS A 39 9.59 2.82 -7.32
CA CYS A 39 10.68 2.94 -6.35
C CYS A 39 12.03 3.36 -6.96
N SER A 40 12.14 3.47 -8.29
CA SER A 40 13.39 3.90 -8.95
C SER A 40 13.66 5.40 -8.83
N TYR A 41 12.69 6.21 -8.40
CA TYR A 41 12.85 7.65 -8.19
C TYR A 41 13.56 7.93 -6.87
N GLU A 42 14.55 8.83 -6.88
CA GLU A 42 15.36 9.15 -5.69
C GLU A 42 14.55 9.72 -4.53
N GLU A 43 13.47 10.43 -4.85
CA GLU A 43 12.58 11.04 -3.87
C GLU A 43 11.61 10.03 -3.23
N VAL A 44 11.47 8.80 -3.79
CA VAL A 44 10.55 7.77 -3.31
C VAL A 44 11.28 6.85 -2.31
N ARG A 45 10.79 6.81 -1.08
CA ARG A 45 11.30 5.96 0.00
C ARG A 45 10.68 4.55 -0.02
N GLY A 46 9.46 4.44 -0.56
CA GLY A 46 8.73 3.19 -0.71
C GLY A 46 7.44 3.38 -1.50
N ALA A 47 6.88 2.28 -2.01
CA ALA A 47 5.62 2.25 -2.74
C ALA A 47 4.70 1.21 -2.07
N TYR A 48 3.49 1.64 -1.71
CA TYR A 48 2.52 0.91 -0.89
C TYR A 48 1.13 0.96 -1.53
N ASP A 49 0.23 0.10 -1.11
CA ASP A 49 -1.19 0.11 -1.50
C ASP A 49 -1.39 0.10 -3.02
N LEU A 50 -0.59 -0.70 -3.71
CA LEU A 50 -0.76 -0.84 -5.15
C LEU A 50 -2.04 -1.62 -5.44
N VAL A 51 -3.01 -0.91 -6.00
CA VAL A 51 -4.28 -1.49 -6.46
C VAL A 51 -4.39 -1.33 -7.96
N MET A 52 -4.70 -2.40 -8.65
CA MET A 52 -4.91 -2.41 -10.11
C MET A 52 -6.31 -2.88 -10.46
N HIS A 53 -6.97 -2.15 -11.33
CA HIS A 53 -8.27 -2.50 -11.88
C HIS A 53 -8.17 -2.69 -13.39
N ASN A 54 -8.58 -3.85 -13.86
CA ASN A 54 -8.57 -4.19 -15.27
C ASN A 54 -9.95 -3.90 -15.89
N TYR A 55 -10.02 -2.95 -16.81
CA TYR A 55 -11.24 -2.61 -17.57
C TYR A 55 -11.15 -3.11 -19.02
N GLY A 56 -10.76 -4.36 -19.19
CA GLY A 56 -10.61 -5.00 -20.49
C GLY A 56 -9.15 -5.14 -20.93
N PRO A 57 -8.88 -5.70 -22.10
CA PRO A 57 -7.56 -6.21 -22.48
C PRO A 57 -6.46 -5.15 -22.59
N THR A 58 -6.81 -3.86 -22.61
CA THR A 58 -5.84 -2.77 -22.81
C THR A 58 -5.97 -1.60 -21.83
N ASN A 59 -6.93 -1.65 -20.89
CA ASN A 59 -7.23 -0.52 -20.01
C ASN A 59 -7.04 -0.92 -18.56
N ILE A 60 -5.84 -0.72 -18.03
CA ILE A 60 -5.54 -0.89 -16.61
C ILE A 60 -5.50 0.50 -15.97
N ILE A 61 -6.26 0.66 -14.89
CA ILE A 61 -6.20 1.82 -14.01
C ILE A 61 -5.63 1.35 -12.69
N ALA A 62 -4.63 2.05 -12.18
CA ALA A 62 -3.97 1.71 -10.93
C ALA A 62 -3.89 2.90 -9.99
N SER A 63 -3.76 2.61 -8.70
CA SER A 63 -3.36 3.57 -7.67
C SER A 63 -2.21 3.00 -6.86
N VAL A 64 -1.33 3.87 -6.41
CA VAL A 64 -0.21 3.55 -5.52
C VAL A 64 0.01 4.71 -4.57
N HIS A 65 0.38 4.43 -3.33
CA HIS A 65 0.92 5.44 -2.43
C HIS A 65 2.44 5.38 -2.43
N VAL A 66 3.08 6.54 -2.56
CA VAL A 66 4.54 6.68 -2.44
C VAL A 66 4.89 7.41 -1.14
N GLU A 67 5.84 6.86 -0.42
CA GLU A 67 6.41 7.52 0.76
C GLU A 67 7.51 8.49 0.31
N VAL A 68 7.38 9.75 0.71
CA VAL A 68 8.31 10.83 0.39
C VAL A 68 8.68 11.61 1.66
N ASP A 69 9.74 12.39 1.63
CA ASP A 69 10.13 13.22 2.77
C ASP A 69 9.06 14.32 3.04
N ASP A 70 8.76 14.57 4.30
CA ASP A 70 7.68 15.47 4.76
C ASP A 70 8.02 16.97 4.58
N ASP A 71 9.27 17.29 4.25
CA ASP A 71 9.72 18.65 3.92
C ASP A 71 9.56 19.02 2.44
N MET A 72 9.15 18.07 1.58
CA MET A 72 8.88 18.34 0.17
C MET A 72 7.76 19.35 -0.01
N THR A 73 8.00 20.33 -0.87
CA THR A 73 6.98 21.31 -1.23
C THR A 73 5.88 20.71 -2.12
N ALA A 74 4.68 21.29 -2.08
CA ALA A 74 3.59 20.88 -2.97
C ALA A 74 3.96 20.93 -4.47
N ARG A 75 4.89 21.82 -4.86
CA ARG A 75 5.41 21.90 -6.24
C ARG A 75 6.26 20.68 -6.59
N GLU A 76 7.13 20.26 -5.69
CA GLU A 76 7.99 19.08 -5.88
C GLU A 76 7.16 17.81 -5.93
N ILE A 77 6.22 17.65 -5.00
CA ILE A 77 5.26 16.54 -4.99
C ILE A 77 4.47 16.49 -6.31
N HIS A 78 3.93 17.63 -6.78
CA HIS A 78 3.19 17.68 -8.03
C HIS A 78 4.06 17.28 -9.23
N ARG A 79 5.30 17.75 -9.29
CA ARG A 79 6.26 17.36 -10.34
C ARG A 79 6.52 15.87 -10.31
N LEU A 80 6.84 15.32 -9.13
CA LEU A 80 7.16 13.90 -8.95
C LEU A 80 5.97 13.02 -9.37
N THR A 81 4.78 13.27 -8.83
CA THR A 81 3.59 12.47 -9.14
C THR A 81 3.21 12.52 -10.62
N ARG A 82 3.34 13.69 -11.27
CA ARG A 82 3.12 13.84 -12.71
C ARG A 82 4.14 13.06 -13.54
N GLN A 83 5.40 13.09 -13.12
CA GLN A 83 6.46 12.36 -13.80
C GLN A 83 6.24 10.85 -13.69
N ILE A 84 6.03 10.34 -12.48
CA ILE A 84 5.72 8.91 -12.25
C ILE A 84 4.53 8.47 -13.11
N SER A 85 3.40 9.17 -13.04
CA SER A 85 2.20 8.81 -13.82
C SER A 85 2.45 8.81 -15.33
N SER A 86 3.23 9.77 -15.85
CA SER A 86 3.58 9.85 -17.26
C SER A 86 4.47 8.70 -17.71
N ASP A 87 5.50 8.40 -16.92
CA ASP A 87 6.50 7.38 -17.30
C ASP A 87 5.89 5.98 -17.20
N ILE A 88 5.05 5.73 -16.18
CA ILE A 88 4.30 4.49 -16.06
C ILE A 88 3.33 4.31 -17.24
N TYR A 89 2.63 5.36 -17.63
CA TYR A 89 1.77 5.29 -18.80
C TYR A 89 2.56 4.98 -20.09
N GLN A 90 3.72 5.60 -20.28
CA GLN A 90 4.56 5.34 -21.46
C GLN A 90 5.16 3.95 -21.47
N GLN A 91 5.55 3.42 -20.31
CA GLN A 91 6.23 2.13 -20.21
C GLN A 91 5.25 0.94 -20.20
N PHE A 92 4.11 1.08 -19.51
CA PHE A 92 3.18 -0.03 -19.25
C PHE A 92 1.78 0.18 -19.85
N GLY A 93 1.44 1.39 -20.32
CA GLY A 93 0.09 1.73 -20.76
C GLY A 93 -0.93 1.85 -19.62
N ILE A 94 -0.47 1.95 -18.36
CA ILE A 94 -1.29 1.99 -17.16
C ILE A 94 -1.58 3.43 -16.77
N ILE A 95 -2.86 3.74 -16.51
CA ILE A 95 -3.27 5.04 -15.96
C ILE A 95 -3.08 4.98 -14.44
N LEU A 96 -1.99 5.61 -13.94
CA LEU A 96 -1.62 5.55 -12.53
C LEU A 96 -2.01 6.82 -11.78
N THR A 97 -2.73 6.65 -10.66
CA THR A 97 -2.93 7.69 -9.64
C THR A 97 -1.91 7.48 -8.53
N VAL A 98 -1.16 8.54 -8.19
CA VAL A 98 -0.14 8.48 -7.13
C VAL A 98 -0.64 9.26 -5.92
N GLY A 99 -0.87 8.54 -4.81
CA GLY A 99 -1.09 9.09 -3.48
C GLY A 99 0.24 9.35 -2.77
N ILE A 100 0.22 10.12 -1.70
CA ILE A 100 1.42 10.51 -0.96
C ILE A 100 1.29 10.12 0.51
N TYR A 101 2.30 9.42 1.01
CA TYR A 101 2.61 9.30 2.42
C TYR A 101 3.80 10.20 2.74
N ALA A 102 3.60 11.17 3.63
CA ALA A 102 4.69 11.99 4.13
C ALA A 102 5.47 11.19 5.18
N SER A 103 6.73 10.91 4.94
CA SER A 103 7.59 10.24 5.92
C SER A 103 8.01 11.24 6.98
N GLY A 104 7.43 11.12 8.18
CA GLY A 104 7.74 11.99 9.31
C GLY A 104 9.17 11.80 9.85
N THR A 105 10.19 11.95 9.00
CA THR A 105 11.60 11.90 9.39
C THR A 105 12.16 13.28 9.67
N GLY A 106 11.37 14.33 9.49
CA GLY A 106 11.78 15.73 9.63
C GLY A 106 12.15 16.17 11.05
N SER A 107 11.78 15.41 12.09
CA SER A 107 12.25 15.67 13.46
C SER A 107 12.97 14.44 14.05
N ASP A 108 14.03 14.69 14.85
CA ASP A 108 14.71 13.63 15.61
C ASP A 108 13.74 12.81 16.47
N LYS A 109 12.67 13.45 16.95
CA LYS A 109 11.63 12.83 17.76
C LYS A 109 10.78 11.86 16.93
N SER A 110 10.32 12.27 15.77
CA SER A 110 9.55 11.41 14.85
C SER A 110 10.35 10.19 14.41
N ALA A 111 11.62 10.40 14.04
CA ALA A 111 12.53 9.31 13.69
C ALA A 111 12.74 8.32 14.85
N ALA A 112 12.91 8.84 16.09
CA ALA A 112 13.04 8.01 17.29
C ALA A 112 11.76 7.20 17.58
N MET A 113 10.60 7.83 17.43
CA MET A 113 9.30 7.15 17.61
C MET A 113 9.09 6.06 16.55
N ARG A 114 9.42 6.32 15.28
CA ARG A 114 9.38 5.31 14.19
C ARG A 114 10.30 4.12 14.51
N ALA A 115 11.50 4.38 15.01
CA ALA A 115 12.45 3.32 15.39
C ALA A 115 11.91 2.49 16.56
N GLN A 116 11.27 3.11 17.56
CA GLN A 116 10.64 2.42 18.69
C GLN A 116 9.47 1.54 18.22
N LEU A 117 8.60 2.06 17.35
CA LEU A 117 7.51 1.32 16.75
C LEU A 117 8.05 0.12 15.95
N SER A 118 9.01 0.35 15.06
CA SER A 118 9.61 -0.72 14.27
C SER A 118 10.25 -1.83 15.13
N LYS A 119 10.81 -1.45 16.29
CA LYS A 119 11.33 -2.42 17.26
C LYS A 119 10.20 -3.23 17.91
N LEU A 120 9.12 -2.55 18.32
CA LEU A 120 7.96 -3.19 18.93
C LEU A 120 7.31 -4.17 17.95
N LEU A 121 7.12 -3.77 16.69
CA LEU A 121 6.46 -4.60 15.68
C LEU A 121 7.20 -5.91 15.36
N ARG A 122 8.51 -5.97 15.59
CA ARG A 122 9.29 -7.23 15.46
C ARG A 122 8.86 -8.32 16.46
N GLU A 123 8.17 -7.95 17.54
CA GLU A 123 7.62 -8.92 18.49
C GLU A 123 6.34 -9.58 17.97
N TYR A 124 5.77 -9.08 16.86
CA TYR A 124 4.53 -9.51 16.26
C TYR A 124 4.74 -10.06 14.84
N PRO A 125 5.07 -11.35 14.69
CA PRO A 125 5.30 -11.96 13.37
C PRO A 125 4.09 -11.89 12.43
N ALA A 126 2.89 -11.68 12.99
CA ALA A 126 1.66 -11.51 12.22
C ALA A 126 1.57 -10.15 11.51
N VAL A 127 2.38 -9.17 11.91
CA VAL A 127 2.48 -7.88 11.21
C VAL A 127 3.46 -8.03 10.06
N LEU A 128 2.97 -7.98 8.84
CA LEU A 128 3.76 -8.12 7.63
C LEU A 128 4.44 -6.82 7.23
N GLN A 129 3.73 -5.70 7.37
CA GLN A 129 4.21 -4.40 6.91
C GLN A 129 3.65 -3.26 7.75
N MET A 130 4.41 -2.16 7.84
CA MET A 130 4.01 -0.88 8.41
C MET A 130 4.36 0.22 7.42
N HIS A 131 3.39 1.09 7.11
CA HIS A 131 3.57 2.26 6.24
C HIS A 131 2.73 3.45 6.73
N GLY A 132 2.82 4.59 6.05
CA GLY A 132 2.05 5.79 6.40
C GLY A 132 2.37 6.37 7.79
N PHE A 133 3.56 6.06 8.37
CA PHE A 133 3.93 6.55 9.70
C PHE A 133 4.09 8.07 9.69
N PHE A 134 3.24 8.76 10.44
CA PHE A 134 3.25 10.20 10.56
C PHE A 134 3.01 10.65 12.01
N VAL A 135 3.76 11.65 12.46
CA VAL A 135 3.63 12.26 13.80
C VAL A 135 3.22 13.72 13.66
N ASP A 136 2.00 14.03 14.08
CA ASP A 136 1.55 15.42 14.25
C ASP A 136 1.90 15.87 15.68
N GLU A 137 3.03 16.58 15.81
CA GLU A 137 3.51 17.04 17.13
C GLU A 137 2.63 18.14 17.73
N GLU A 138 1.96 18.94 16.91
CA GLU A 138 1.07 20.01 17.39
C GLU A 138 -0.20 19.42 17.99
N LYS A 139 -0.80 18.44 17.31
CA LYS A 139 -2.03 17.76 17.74
C LYS A 139 -1.78 16.57 18.67
N LYS A 140 -0.52 16.22 18.90
CA LYS A 140 -0.14 15.03 19.66
C LYS A 140 -0.81 13.75 19.11
N ARG A 141 -0.69 13.53 17.80
CA ARG A 141 -1.23 12.34 17.12
C ARG A 141 -0.13 11.58 16.41
N VAL A 142 -0.21 10.26 16.49
CA VAL A 142 0.61 9.33 15.70
C VAL A 142 -0.32 8.49 14.86
N MET A 143 -0.06 8.45 13.57
CA MET A 143 -0.85 7.69 12.60
C MET A 143 0.07 6.74 11.85
N PHE A 144 -0.38 5.53 11.61
CA PHE A 144 0.29 4.54 10.77
C PHE A 144 -0.65 3.41 10.39
N ASP A 145 -0.31 2.71 9.32
CA ASP A 145 -1.08 1.63 8.76
C ASP A 145 -0.32 0.32 8.96
N LEU A 146 -1.04 -0.75 9.31
CA LEU A 146 -0.48 -2.08 9.52
C LEU A 146 -1.17 -3.10 8.62
N ILE A 147 -0.37 -3.88 7.90
CA ILE A 147 -0.81 -5.05 7.15
C ILE A 147 -0.51 -6.30 7.97
N PHE A 148 -1.51 -7.17 8.07
CA PHE A 148 -1.43 -8.41 8.83
C PHE A 148 -1.54 -9.64 7.94
N ASP A 149 -0.93 -10.73 8.39
CA ASP A 149 -1.17 -12.05 7.82
C ASP A 149 -2.66 -12.41 7.95
N PHE A 150 -3.24 -12.95 6.88
CA PHE A 150 -4.66 -13.31 6.80
C PHE A 150 -5.10 -14.37 7.83
N SER A 151 -4.16 -15.16 8.36
CA SER A 151 -4.44 -16.17 9.39
C SER A 151 -4.51 -15.61 10.80
N ALA A 152 -4.09 -14.36 11.00
CA ALA A 152 -4.02 -13.72 12.30
C ALA A 152 -5.33 -13.02 12.69
N ASP A 153 -5.61 -12.97 13.98
CA ASP A 153 -6.62 -12.06 14.53
C ASP A 153 -6.03 -10.63 14.60
N ALA A 154 -6.04 -9.95 13.42
CA ALA A 154 -5.48 -8.61 13.27
C ALA A 154 -6.03 -7.62 14.30
N LYS A 155 -7.30 -7.75 14.67
CA LYS A 155 -7.93 -6.85 15.64
C LYS A 155 -7.36 -7.03 17.04
N ALA A 156 -7.23 -8.27 17.50
CA ALA A 156 -6.67 -8.57 18.82
C ALA A 156 -5.20 -8.13 18.91
N VAL A 157 -4.41 -8.41 17.87
CA VAL A 157 -2.99 -7.98 17.81
C VAL A 157 -2.86 -6.46 17.79
N CYS A 158 -3.71 -5.77 17.01
CA CYS A 158 -3.72 -4.32 16.96
C CYS A 158 -4.09 -3.68 18.32
N GLU A 159 -5.07 -4.24 19.06
CA GLU A 159 -5.42 -3.78 20.40
C GLU A 159 -4.24 -3.92 21.37
N GLU A 160 -3.51 -5.03 21.31
CA GLU A 160 -2.31 -5.24 22.15
C GLU A 160 -1.18 -4.23 21.81
N ILE A 161 -0.91 -4.03 20.51
CA ILE A 161 0.06 -3.03 20.05
C ILE A 161 -0.35 -1.63 20.54
N HIS A 162 -1.62 -1.28 20.39
CA HIS A 162 -2.15 0.02 20.81
C HIS A 162 -1.94 0.27 22.31
N GLU A 163 -2.23 -0.72 23.18
CA GLU A 163 -2.00 -0.59 24.63
C GLU A 163 -0.50 -0.41 24.99
N LYS A 164 0.39 -1.15 24.32
CA LYS A 164 1.83 -0.97 24.51
C LYS A 164 2.31 0.42 24.05
N LEU A 165 1.79 0.92 22.95
CA LEU A 165 2.14 2.26 22.43
C LEU A 165 1.58 3.37 23.32
N LYS A 166 0.38 3.22 23.88
CA LYS A 166 -0.12 4.16 24.89
C LYS A 166 0.77 4.26 26.12
N ALA A 167 1.36 3.14 26.54
CA ALA A 167 2.31 3.15 27.65
C ALA A 167 3.63 3.82 27.28
N LEU A 168 4.09 3.69 26.02
CA LEU A 168 5.31 4.31 25.51
C LEU A 168 5.14 5.82 25.24
N TRP A 169 3.97 6.21 24.71
CA TRP A 169 3.67 7.59 24.28
C TRP A 169 2.38 8.12 24.91
N PRO A 170 2.31 8.26 26.23
CA PRO A 170 1.05 8.57 26.95
C PRO A 170 0.44 9.93 26.58
N GLU A 171 1.23 10.84 26.03
CA GLU A 171 0.77 12.16 25.60
C GLU A 171 0.21 12.20 24.17
N TYR A 172 0.32 11.07 23.42
CA TYR A 172 -0.13 10.99 22.05
C TYR A 172 -1.43 10.18 21.90
N GLN A 173 -2.30 10.68 21.04
CA GLN A 173 -3.36 9.86 20.47
C GLN A 173 -2.76 8.99 19.37
N ILE A 174 -3.09 7.70 19.37
CA ILE A 174 -2.54 6.73 18.43
C ILE A 174 -3.68 6.26 17.55
N ASP A 175 -3.53 6.50 16.24
CA ASP A 175 -4.50 6.08 15.23
C ASP A 175 -3.83 5.03 14.34
N VAL A 176 -4.29 3.79 14.47
CA VAL A 176 -3.81 2.65 13.65
C VAL A 176 -4.88 2.27 12.65
N VAL A 177 -4.52 2.23 11.39
CA VAL A 177 -5.39 1.70 10.33
C VAL A 177 -5.01 0.24 10.08
N LEU A 178 -6.01 -0.63 10.11
CA LEU A 178 -5.86 -2.02 9.66
C LEU A 178 -6.02 -2.01 8.14
N ASP A 179 -4.95 -2.31 7.45
CA ASP A 179 -4.93 -2.32 6.00
C ASP A 179 -4.78 -3.74 5.44
N THR A 180 -5.17 -3.91 4.19
CA THR A 180 -5.14 -5.19 3.50
C THR A 180 -4.26 -5.04 2.27
N ASP A 181 -3.23 -5.88 2.16
CA ASP A 181 -2.43 -5.92 0.93
C ASP A 181 -3.24 -6.51 -0.21
N PHE A 182 -3.56 -5.68 -1.20
CA PHE A 182 -4.24 -6.08 -2.42
C PHE A 182 -3.28 -6.43 -3.56
N SER A 183 -1.96 -6.32 -3.33
CA SER A 183 -0.94 -6.48 -4.36
C SER A 183 -0.34 -7.89 -4.45
N ASP A 184 -0.64 -8.77 -3.46
CA ASP A 184 -0.13 -10.16 -3.40
C ASP A 184 -1.20 -11.22 -3.75
#